data_06b81b3edf795439bbf69496b95bf43a
#
_entry.id   06b81b3edf795439bbf69496b95bf43a
#
_cell.length_a   1.000
_cell.length_b   1.000
_cell.length_c   1.000
_cell.angle_alpha   90.00
_cell.angle_beta   90.00
_cell.angle_gamma   90.00
#
_symmetry.space_group_name_H-M   'P 1'
#
loop_
_entity.id
_entity.type
_entity.pdbx_description
1 polymer ?
#
loop_
_entity_poly.entity_id
_entity_poly.type
_entity_poly.pdbx_seq_one_letter_code
_entity_poly.pdbx_strand_id
1 'polypeptide(L)'
;MIELKDVTIAYDRVILDHASISIPAHSITLLRGKSGSGKTALLYCIALMDNKSNYKYYYDGKLIEGEERDEYRRSRISYVLQESSLLPHLDVTGTLQYFARIHNKVLTDDDIDECLDRMHLDVSPSQNVMTLSLGERQRLSIACALISHPQVLILDEPTASLDHDNEIQIYEILKELSHDMTIVMASHSDCAIEYADITYMIEDGMISSSDFLFSEDQSGEGQPLLLIKISVLNMLKRI
;
A
#
# COMPACT_ATOMS: atom_id res chain seq x y z
N MET A 1 0.79 -14.81 -0.27
CA MET A 1 0.11 -14.40 -1.53
C MET A 1 -1.36 -14.18 -1.25
N ILE A 2 -1.93 -13.07 -1.72
CA ILE A 2 -3.36 -12.77 -1.63
C ILE A 2 -3.96 -12.91 -3.02
N GLU A 3 -5.14 -13.55 -3.13
CA GLU A 3 -5.91 -13.58 -4.37
C GLU A 3 -7.36 -13.19 -4.08
N LEU A 4 -7.88 -12.26 -4.88
CA LEU A 4 -9.31 -11.99 -4.93
C LEU A 4 -9.84 -12.51 -6.26
N LYS A 5 -10.89 -13.32 -6.21
CA LYS A 5 -11.54 -13.90 -7.39
C LYS A 5 -13.00 -13.49 -7.46
N ASP A 6 -13.46 -13.24 -8.68
CA ASP A 6 -14.84 -12.91 -8.97
C ASP A 6 -15.31 -11.64 -8.24
N VAL A 7 -14.47 -10.61 -8.29
CA VAL A 7 -14.70 -9.33 -7.60
C VAL A 7 -15.74 -8.53 -8.37
N THR A 8 -16.89 -8.35 -7.77
CA THR A 8 -17.94 -7.45 -8.27
C THR A 8 -18.19 -6.35 -7.24
N ILE A 9 -17.87 -5.12 -7.59
CA ILE A 9 -18.09 -3.93 -6.79
C ILE A 9 -19.14 -3.07 -7.47
N ALA A 10 -20.26 -2.85 -6.80
CA ALA A 10 -21.35 -2.01 -7.30
C ALA A 10 -21.86 -1.08 -6.20
N TYR A 11 -22.01 0.20 -6.56
CA TYR A 11 -22.71 1.22 -5.79
C TYR A 11 -23.93 1.69 -6.60
N ASP A 12 -23.99 2.96 -6.98
CA ASP A 12 -25.03 3.45 -7.93
C ASP A 12 -24.81 2.94 -9.36
N ARG A 13 -23.59 2.47 -9.63
CA ARG A 13 -23.17 1.81 -10.88
C ARG A 13 -22.19 0.68 -10.58
N VAL A 14 -22.03 -0.21 -11.53
CA VAL A 14 -20.96 -1.23 -11.47
C VAL A 14 -19.60 -0.53 -11.61
N ILE A 15 -18.70 -0.77 -10.67
CA ILE A 15 -17.34 -0.22 -10.62
C ILE A 15 -16.32 -1.28 -11.11
N LEU A 16 -16.46 -2.52 -10.63
CA LEU A 16 -15.72 -3.68 -11.12
C LEU A 16 -16.70 -4.82 -11.37
N ASP A 17 -16.50 -5.56 -12.44
CA ASP A 17 -17.37 -6.65 -12.85
C ASP A 17 -16.56 -7.94 -13.07
N HIS A 18 -16.82 -8.95 -12.21
CA HIS A 18 -16.15 -10.26 -12.25
C HIS A 18 -14.64 -10.23 -12.39
N ALA A 19 -13.98 -9.19 -11.82
CA ALA A 19 -12.55 -9.01 -11.89
C ALA A 19 -11.80 -9.97 -10.95
N SER A 20 -10.53 -10.22 -11.23
CA SER A 20 -9.65 -10.99 -10.34
C SER A 20 -8.29 -10.32 -10.24
N ILE A 21 -7.66 -10.42 -9.06
CA ILE A 21 -6.35 -9.86 -8.80
C ILE A 21 -5.54 -10.83 -7.94
N SER A 22 -4.24 -10.91 -8.22
CA SER A 22 -3.26 -11.70 -7.46
C SER A 22 -2.15 -10.80 -6.95
N ILE A 23 -1.86 -10.85 -5.66
CA ILE A 23 -0.88 -10.02 -4.97
C ILE A 23 0.17 -10.96 -4.38
N PRO A 24 1.38 -10.99 -4.94
CA PRO A 24 2.47 -11.82 -4.41
C PRO A 24 2.87 -11.38 -3.00
N ALA A 25 3.37 -12.33 -2.21
CA ALA A 25 3.97 -12.02 -0.93
C ALA A 25 5.30 -11.28 -1.12
N HIS A 26 5.64 -10.43 -0.15
CA HIS A 26 6.93 -9.70 -0.13
C HIS A 26 7.20 -8.91 -1.43
N SER A 27 6.20 -8.18 -1.88
CA SER A 27 6.26 -7.37 -3.10
C SER A 27 5.44 -6.10 -2.95
N ILE A 28 5.69 -5.13 -3.84
CA ILE A 28 4.88 -3.93 -3.99
C ILE A 28 3.94 -4.12 -5.17
N THR A 29 2.63 -4.16 -4.89
CA THR A 29 1.57 -4.13 -5.90
C THR A 29 0.99 -2.74 -6.00
N LEU A 30 1.06 -2.15 -7.20
CA LEU A 30 0.53 -0.82 -7.50
C LEU A 30 -0.80 -0.92 -8.24
N LEU A 31 -1.83 -0.24 -7.74
CA LEU A 31 -3.11 -0.04 -8.40
C LEU A 31 -3.13 1.33 -9.08
N ARG A 32 -3.33 1.36 -10.39
CA ARG A 32 -3.48 2.58 -11.20
C ARG A 32 -4.85 2.67 -11.84
N GLY A 33 -5.24 3.86 -12.21
CA GLY A 33 -6.51 4.13 -12.90
C GLY A 33 -6.99 5.53 -12.61
N LYS A 34 -7.91 6.03 -13.42
CA LYS A 34 -8.51 7.38 -13.28
C LYS A 34 -9.19 7.54 -11.91
N SER A 35 -9.39 8.78 -11.48
CA SER A 35 -10.22 9.06 -10.29
C SER A 35 -11.61 8.44 -10.47
N GLY A 36 -12.11 7.76 -9.44
CA GLY A 36 -13.39 7.05 -9.50
C GLY A 36 -13.39 5.72 -10.27
N SER A 37 -12.23 5.19 -10.67
CA SER A 37 -12.14 3.87 -11.33
C SER A 37 -12.35 2.68 -10.37
N GLY A 38 -12.30 2.92 -9.04
CA GLY A 38 -12.53 1.87 -8.04
C GLY A 38 -11.29 1.43 -7.28
N LYS A 39 -10.13 2.11 -7.39
CA LYS A 39 -8.90 1.77 -6.65
C LYS A 39 -9.14 1.65 -5.15
N THR A 40 -9.67 2.69 -4.51
CA THR A 40 -9.98 2.69 -3.06
C THR A 40 -10.98 1.59 -2.71
N ALA A 41 -12.00 1.36 -3.53
CA ALA A 41 -12.98 0.29 -3.29
C ALA A 41 -12.32 -1.10 -3.36
N LEU A 42 -11.41 -1.30 -4.32
CA LEU A 42 -10.63 -2.54 -4.41
C LEU A 42 -9.67 -2.68 -3.23
N LEU A 43 -9.01 -1.58 -2.79
CA LEU A 43 -8.19 -1.60 -1.57
C LEU A 43 -9.01 -2.01 -0.34
N TYR A 44 -10.26 -1.56 -0.21
CA TYR A 44 -11.13 -2.00 0.89
C TYR A 44 -11.49 -3.48 0.82
N CYS A 45 -11.66 -4.05 -0.39
CA CYS A 45 -11.82 -5.50 -0.55
C CYS A 45 -10.55 -6.26 -0.13
N ILE A 46 -9.36 -5.79 -0.56
CA ILE A 46 -8.06 -6.37 -0.19
C ILE A 46 -7.82 -6.26 1.32
N ALA A 47 -8.25 -5.15 1.94
CA ALA A 47 -8.18 -4.91 3.38
C ALA A 47 -9.21 -5.71 4.20
N LEU A 48 -10.11 -6.46 3.57
CA LEU A 48 -11.25 -7.11 4.21
C LEU A 48 -12.15 -6.13 4.99
N MET A 49 -12.23 -4.88 4.52
CA MET A 49 -13.04 -3.80 5.10
C MET A 49 -14.39 -3.64 4.38
N ASP A 50 -14.52 -4.17 3.17
CA ASP A 50 -15.77 -4.14 2.40
C ASP A 50 -16.59 -5.42 2.63
N ASN A 51 -17.80 -5.22 3.16
CA ASN A 51 -18.77 -6.30 3.41
C ASN A 51 -19.96 -6.29 2.42
N LYS A 52 -19.94 -5.37 1.43
CA LYS A 52 -21.06 -5.20 0.49
C LYS A 52 -20.77 -5.83 -0.86
N SER A 53 -19.52 -5.84 -1.27
CA SER A 53 -19.07 -6.39 -2.55
C SER A 53 -19.04 -7.92 -2.51
N ASN A 54 -19.23 -8.53 -3.68
CA ASN A 54 -19.14 -9.96 -3.83
C ASN A 54 -17.74 -10.34 -4.33
N TYR A 55 -17.01 -11.16 -3.56
CA TYR A 55 -15.70 -11.69 -3.94
C TYR A 55 -15.27 -12.84 -3.05
N LYS A 56 -14.41 -13.72 -3.60
CA LYS A 56 -13.72 -14.76 -2.83
C LYS A 56 -12.32 -14.28 -2.51
N TYR A 57 -11.96 -14.31 -1.23
CA TYR A 57 -10.66 -13.89 -0.73
C TYR A 57 -9.82 -15.12 -0.34
N TYR A 58 -8.65 -15.24 -0.92
CA TYR A 58 -7.70 -16.31 -0.57
C TYR A 58 -6.42 -15.69 0.00
N TYR A 59 -5.91 -16.32 1.06
CA TYR A 59 -4.62 -16.00 1.65
C TYR A 59 -3.78 -17.27 1.68
N ASP A 60 -2.63 -17.28 0.97
CA ASP A 60 -1.78 -18.45 0.78
C ASP A 60 -2.57 -19.70 0.34
N GLY A 61 -3.47 -19.51 -0.61
CA GLY A 61 -4.32 -20.56 -1.16
C GLY A 61 -5.50 -21.00 -0.27
N LYS A 62 -5.58 -20.52 0.98
CA LYS A 62 -6.72 -20.77 1.86
C LYS A 62 -7.82 -19.76 1.62
N LEU A 63 -9.05 -20.22 1.39
CA LEU A 63 -10.24 -19.36 1.33
C LEU A 63 -10.55 -18.81 2.74
N ILE A 64 -10.72 -17.49 2.85
CA ILE A 64 -11.00 -16.78 4.10
C ILE A 64 -12.43 -16.26 4.05
N GLU A 65 -13.28 -16.78 4.93
CA GLU A 65 -14.72 -16.49 4.97
C GLU A 65 -15.22 -16.27 6.41
N GLY A 66 -16.43 -15.70 6.53
CA GLY A 66 -17.12 -15.52 7.79
C GLY A 66 -16.31 -14.75 8.83
N GLU A 67 -16.23 -15.25 10.04
CA GLU A 67 -15.55 -14.61 11.17
C GLU A 67 -14.01 -14.56 10.99
N GLU A 68 -13.42 -15.46 10.19
CA GLU A 68 -11.98 -15.45 9.89
C GLU A 68 -11.55 -14.15 9.19
N ARG A 69 -12.44 -13.52 8.40
CA ARG A 69 -12.14 -12.25 7.71
C ARG A 69 -11.77 -11.14 8.70
N ASP A 70 -12.52 -11.02 9.78
CA ASP A 70 -12.26 -10.02 10.82
C ASP A 70 -10.99 -10.30 11.60
N GLU A 71 -10.69 -11.57 11.86
CA GLU A 71 -9.44 -11.99 12.51
C GLU A 71 -8.23 -11.66 11.63
N TYR A 72 -8.28 -12.04 10.34
CA TYR A 72 -7.21 -11.75 9.37
C TYR A 72 -6.97 -10.25 9.23
N ARG A 73 -8.06 -9.47 9.08
CA ARG A 73 -7.98 -8.02 9.00
C ARG A 73 -7.25 -7.43 10.20
N ARG A 74 -7.65 -7.79 11.42
CA ARG A 74 -7.10 -7.22 12.66
C ARG A 74 -5.68 -7.67 12.95
N SER A 75 -5.32 -8.90 12.60
CA SER A 75 -4.02 -9.48 12.97
C SER A 75 -2.94 -9.34 11.91
N ARG A 76 -3.30 -9.10 10.66
CA ARG A 76 -2.36 -9.18 9.53
C ARG A 76 -2.31 -7.97 8.63
N ILE A 77 -3.33 -7.12 8.64
CA ILE A 77 -3.47 -6.03 7.67
C ILE A 77 -3.46 -4.70 8.39
N SER A 78 -2.64 -3.77 7.91
CA SER A 78 -2.71 -2.36 8.27
C SER A 78 -3.05 -1.51 7.06
N TYR A 79 -3.80 -0.44 7.28
CA TYR A 79 -4.26 0.47 6.25
C TYR A 79 -3.85 1.90 6.56
N VAL A 80 -3.16 2.55 5.64
CA VAL A 80 -2.81 3.98 5.70
C VAL A 80 -3.72 4.74 4.76
N LEU A 81 -4.51 5.65 5.32
CA LEU A 81 -5.43 6.49 4.56
C LEU A 81 -4.68 7.60 3.81
N GLN A 82 -5.28 8.14 2.76
CA GLN A 82 -4.77 9.28 1.99
C GLN A 82 -4.55 10.51 2.89
N GLU A 83 -5.48 10.79 3.80
CA GLU A 83 -5.31 11.83 4.80
C GLU A 83 -4.76 11.22 6.08
N SER A 84 -3.68 11.78 6.61
CA SER A 84 -3.07 11.29 7.84
C SER A 84 -4.04 11.40 9.01
N SER A 85 -4.29 10.27 9.68
CA SER A 85 -5.19 10.18 10.86
C SER A 85 -4.48 10.53 12.17
N LEU A 86 -3.47 11.42 12.13
CA LEU A 86 -2.71 11.83 13.31
C LEU A 86 -3.56 12.74 14.22
N LEU A 87 -3.40 12.57 15.52
CA LEU A 87 -4.16 13.32 16.53
C LEU A 87 -3.47 14.67 16.79
N PRO A 88 -4.11 15.83 16.50
CA PRO A 88 -3.45 17.14 16.51
C PRO A 88 -2.87 17.60 17.86
N HIS A 89 -3.36 17.04 18.96
CA HIS A 89 -2.98 17.41 20.33
C HIS A 89 -1.87 16.54 20.91
N LEU A 90 -1.40 15.54 20.17
CA LEU A 90 -0.31 14.67 20.57
C LEU A 90 1.02 15.14 19.97
N ASP A 91 2.11 14.78 20.64
CA ASP A 91 3.45 14.77 20.09
C ASP A 91 3.73 13.42 19.36
N VAL A 92 4.92 13.29 18.82
CA VAL A 92 5.35 12.09 18.08
C VAL A 92 5.28 10.85 18.99
N THR A 93 5.88 10.90 20.19
CA THR A 93 5.83 9.82 21.19
C THR A 93 4.41 9.45 21.57
N GLY A 94 3.60 10.44 21.93
CA GLY A 94 2.20 10.22 22.31
C GLY A 94 1.39 9.58 21.21
N THR A 95 1.68 9.94 19.95
CA THR A 95 1.02 9.35 18.78
C THR A 95 1.40 7.88 18.62
N LEU A 96 2.68 7.53 18.62
CA LEU A 96 3.13 6.14 18.53
C LEU A 96 2.59 5.29 19.69
N GLN A 97 2.65 5.80 20.92
CA GLN A 97 2.10 5.12 22.09
C GLN A 97 0.58 4.95 22.02
N TYR A 98 -0.15 5.93 21.46
CA TYR A 98 -1.60 5.81 21.27
C TYR A 98 -1.94 4.62 20.34
N PHE A 99 -1.27 4.52 19.19
CA PHE A 99 -1.46 3.40 18.27
C PHE A 99 -0.99 2.07 18.86
N ALA A 100 0.09 2.05 19.64
CA ALA A 100 0.55 0.85 20.33
C ALA A 100 -0.52 0.34 21.32
N ARG A 101 -1.15 1.23 22.09
CA ARG A 101 -2.22 0.85 23.04
C ARG A 101 -3.45 0.26 22.36
N ILE A 102 -3.82 0.75 21.15
CA ILE A 102 -4.90 0.15 20.37
C ILE A 102 -4.61 -1.32 20.06
N HIS A 103 -3.33 -1.68 19.89
CA HIS A 103 -2.86 -3.04 19.65
C HIS A 103 -2.42 -3.79 20.92
N ASN A 104 -2.77 -3.26 22.14
CA ASN A 104 -2.37 -3.81 23.44
C ASN A 104 -0.85 -3.94 23.60
N LYS A 105 -0.09 -3.02 23.03
CA LYS A 105 1.36 -2.92 23.13
C LYS A 105 1.78 -1.71 23.96
N VAL A 106 2.99 -1.79 24.51
CA VAL A 106 3.67 -0.66 25.18
C VAL A 106 5.01 -0.52 24.49
N LEU A 107 5.31 0.68 24.01
CA LEU A 107 6.61 0.99 23.41
C LEU A 107 7.56 1.55 24.48
N THR A 108 8.80 1.11 24.45
CA THR A 108 9.91 1.73 25.17
C THR A 108 10.46 2.92 24.37
N ASP A 109 11.33 3.71 24.98
CA ASP A 109 11.98 4.81 24.25
C ASP A 109 12.84 4.25 23.09
N ASP A 110 13.51 3.11 23.30
CA ASP A 110 14.30 2.43 22.24
C ASP A 110 13.40 1.97 21.06
N ASP A 111 12.18 1.46 21.34
CA ASP A 111 11.22 1.10 20.29
C ASP A 111 10.76 2.33 19.48
N ILE A 112 10.62 3.48 20.14
CA ILE A 112 10.24 4.74 19.50
C ILE A 112 11.37 5.22 18.59
N ASP A 113 12.60 5.22 19.08
CA ASP A 113 13.78 5.62 18.32
C ASP A 113 13.97 4.70 17.09
N GLU A 114 13.84 3.37 17.25
CA GLU A 114 13.86 2.42 16.14
C GLU A 114 12.76 2.71 15.11
N CYS A 115 11.54 3.03 15.55
CA CYS A 115 10.44 3.42 14.66
C CYS A 115 10.77 4.68 13.85
N LEU A 116 11.36 5.70 14.47
CA LEU A 116 11.72 6.95 13.82
C LEU A 116 12.87 6.74 12.82
N ASP A 117 13.90 6.01 13.22
CA ASP A 117 15.03 5.67 12.35
C ASP A 117 14.57 4.90 11.10
N ARG A 118 13.73 3.89 11.28
CA ARG A 118 13.18 3.10 10.17
C ARG A 118 12.37 3.92 9.17
N MET A 119 11.78 5.03 9.61
CA MET A 119 11.02 5.96 8.77
C MET A 119 11.85 7.17 8.32
N HIS A 120 13.15 7.19 8.57
CA HIS A 120 14.03 8.34 8.29
C HIS A 120 13.44 9.65 8.83
N LEU A 121 12.89 9.60 10.05
CA LEU A 121 12.30 10.74 10.74
C LEU A 121 13.31 11.37 11.70
N ASP A 122 13.99 12.41 11.26
CA ASP A 122 14.87 13.23 12.11
C ASP A 122 14.04 14.33 12.80
N VAL A 123 13.24 13.94 13.78
CA VAL A 123 12.33 14.81 14.52
C VAL A 123 12.44 14.54 16.02
N SER A 124 12.19 15.58 16.85
CA SER A 124 12.13 15.36 18.29
C SER A 124 10.92 14.50 18.67
N PRO A 125 11.10 13.45 19.51
CA PRO A 125 9.99 12.65 20.02
C PRO A 125 8.90 13.48 20.74
N SER A 126 9.24 14.62 21.32
CA SER A 126 8.31 15.57 21.98
C SER A 126 7.73 16.62 21.04
N GLN A 127 8.05 16.59 19.73
CA GLN A 127 7.53 17.54 18.75
C GLN A 127 6.05 17.28 18.47
N ASN A 128 5.22 18.35 18.50
CA ASN A 128 3.80 18.23 18.17
C ASN A 128 3.63 17.85 16.70
N VAL A 129 2.77 16.85 16.42
CA VAL A 129 2.56 16.31 15.06
C VAL A 129 2.08 17.37 14.06
N MET A 130 1.41 18.41 14.51
CA MET A 130 0.94 19.50 13.63
C MET A 130 2.07 20.42 13.14
N THR A 131 3.23 20.39 13.79
CA THR A 131 4.41 21.16 13.36
C THR A 131 5.30 20.40 12.39
N LEU A 132 5.01 19.12 12.15
CA LEU A 132 5.70 18.31 11.15
C LEU A 132 5.33 18.75 9.73
N SER A 133 6.26 18.63 8.79
CA SER A 133 5.98 18.74 7.36
C SER A 133 4.99 17.67 6.89
N LEU A 134 4.45 17.81 5.68
CA LEU A 134 3.54 16.81 5.12
C LEU A 134 4.22 15.45 4.96
N GLY A 135 5.47 15.43 4.48
CA GLY A 135 6.25 14.21 4.32
C GLY A 135 6.54 13.52 5.66
N GLU A 136 6.93 14.28 6.70
CA GLU A 136 7.16 13.74 8.04
C GLU A 136 5.86 13.18 8.64
N ARG A 137 4.73 13.87 8.48
CA ARG A 137 3.43 13.35 8.93
C ARG A 137 3.06 12.06 8.23
N GLN A 138 3.32 11.96 6.93
CA GLN A 138 3.04 10.74 6.18
C GLN A 138 3.92 9.58 6.63
N ARG A 139 5.22 9.80 6.83
CA ARG A 139 6.14 8.79 7.37
C ARG A 139 5.74 8.37 8.80
N LEU A 140 5.33 9.31 9.65
CA LEU A 140 4.80 9.00 10.98
C LEU A 140 3.49 8.17 10.90
N SER A 141 2.62 8.44 9.93
CA SER A 141 1.40 7.64 9.70
C SER A 141 1.73 6.20 9.31
N ILE A 142 2.75 6.02 8.47
CA ILE A 142 3.26 4.68 8.11
C ILE A 142 3.85 4.00 9.34
N ALA A 143 4.69 4.70 10.13
CA ALA A 143 5.22 4.16 11.40
C ALA A 143 4.11 3.64 12.32
N CYS A 144 3.04 4.43 12.51
CA CYS A 144 1.89 4.02 13.30
C CYS A 144 1.23 2.73 12.79
N ALA A 145 1.13 2.57 11.46
CA ALA A 145 0.56 1.38 10.86
C ALA A 145 1.44 0.13 11.04
N LEU A 146 2.76 0.32 11.19
CA LEU A 146 3.71 -0.79 11.38
C LEU A 146 3.76 -1.31 12.82
N ILE A 147 3.24 -0.58 13.81
CA ILE A 147 3.25 -0.98 15.22
C ILE A 147 2.54 -2.32 15.44
N SER A 148 1.52 -2.64 14.66
CA SER A 148 0.83 -3.94 14.73
C SER A 148 1.68 -5.12 14.22
N HIS A 149 2.81 -4.88 13.57
CA HIS A 149 3.61 -5.83 12.80
C HIS A 149 2.79 -6.54 11.71
N PRO A 150 2.18 -5.78 10.80
CA PRO A 150 1.32 -6.36 9.77
C PRO A 150 2.11 -7.20 8.78
N GLN A 151 1.45 -8.20 8.19
CA GLN A 151 1.98 -8.95 7.05
C GLN A 151 1.65 -8.25 5.73
N VAL A 152 0.64 -7.39 5.74
CA VAL A 152 0.16 -6.64 4.58
C VAL A 152 -0.04 -5.18 4.96
N LEU A 153 0.64 -4.28 4.26
CA LEU A 153 0.47 -2.85 4.38
C LEU A 153 -0.26 -2.31 3.15
N ILE A 154 -1.38 -1.66 3.37
CA ILE A 154 -2.19 -1.07 2.32
C ILE A 154 -2.12 0.45 2.43
N LEU A 155 -1.86 1.14 1.30
CA LEU A 155 -1.74 2.60 1.28
C LEU A 155 -2.61 3.17 0.14
N ASP A 156 -3.45 4.13 0.48
CA ASP A 156 -4.27 4.84 -0.50
C ASP A 156 -3.68 6.22 -0.77
N GLU A 157 -3.12 6.42 -1.97
CA GLU A 157 -2.48 7.66 -2.43
C GLU A 157 -1.45 8.25 -1.43
N PRO A 158 -0.44 7.47 -0.99
CA PRO A 158 0.43 7.86 0.12
C PRO A 158 1.30 9.08 -0.15
N THR A 159 1.42 9.52 -1.39
CA THR A 159 2.31 10.62 -1.80
C THR A 159 1.58 11.77 -2.51
N ALA A 160 0.24 11.73 -2.57
CA ALA A 160 -0.56 12.65 -3.41
C ALA A 160 -0.39 14.15 -3.12
N SER A 161 0.06 14.51 -1.92
CA SER A 161 0.23 15.92 -1.50
C SER A 161 1.69 16.29 -1.21
N LEU A 162 2.62 15.45 -1.63
CA LEU A 162 4.06 15.61 -1.36
C LEU A 162 4.79 16.19 -2.56
N ASP A 163 5.89 16.89 -2.29
CA ASP A 163 6.86 17.23 -3.32
C ASP A 163 7.64 15.97 -3.75
N HIS A 164 8.36 16.10 -4.85
CA HIS A 164 9.05 14.98 -5.48
C HIS A 164 10.09 14.30 -4.57
N ASP A 165 10.84 15.07 -3.79
CA ASP A 165 11.89 14.52 -2.91
C ASP A 165 11.29 13.70 -1.76
N ASN A 166 10.22 14.22 -1.13
CA ASN A 166 9.48 13.48 -0.11
C ASN A 166 8.75 12.26 -0.69
N GLU A 167 8.26 12.34 -1.91
CA GLU A 167 7.64 11.22 -2.61
C GLU A 167 8.64 10.07 -2.81
N ILE A 168 9.84 10.35 -3.33
CA ILE A 168 10.92 9.37 -3.51
C ILE A 168 11.26 8.70 -2.18
N GLN A 169 11.47 9.48 -1.13
CA GLN A 169 11.79 8.93 0.19
C GLN A 169 10.73 7.93 0.69
N ILE A 170 9.46 8.21 0.48
CA ILE A 170 8.39 7.27 0.86
C ILE A 170 8.49 5.99 0.05
N TYR A 171 8.69 6.06 -1.27
CA TYR A 171 8.81 4.85 -2.08
C TYR A 171 10.06 4.03 -1.75
N GLU A 172 11.18 4.67 -1.42
CA GLU A 172 12.39 3.98 -0.93
C GLU A 172 12.10 3.21 0.36
N ILE A 173 11.48 3.86 1.36
CA ILE A 173 11.05 3.20 2.60
C ILE A 173 10.10 2.02 2.29
N LEU A 174 9.11 2.21 1.42
CA LEU A 174 8.20 1.12 1.05
C LEU A 174 8.93 -0.03 0.35
N LYS A 175 9.97 0.27 -0.46
CA LYS A 175 10.77 -0.77 -1.10
C LYS A 175 11.58 -1.58 -0.08
N GLU A 176 12.16 -0.94 0.93
CA GLU A 176 12.82 -1.63 2.03
C GLU A 176 11.84 -2.50 2.82
N LEU A 177 10.68 -1.95 3.18
CA LEU A 177 9.63 -2.69 3.91
C LEU A 177 9.11 -3.89 3.12
N SER A 178 9.11 -3.84 1.80
CA SER A 178 8.59 -4.93 0.95
C SER A 178 9.40 -6.23 1.04
N HIS A 179 10.62 -6.20 1.56
CA HIS A 179 11.40 -7.41 1.82
C HIS A 179 10.79 -8.26 2.93
N ASP A 180 10.12 -7.63 3.91
CA ASP A 180 9.57 -8.28 5.10
C ASP A 180 8.05 -8.45 5.04
N MET A 181 7.34 -7.65 4.22
CA MET A 181 5.89 -7.64 4.15
C MET A 181 5.36 -7.42 2.73
N THR A 182 4.08 -7.69 2.53
CA THR A 182 3.40 -7.41 1.27
C THR A 182 2.86 -5.99 1.28
N ILE A 183 3.10 -5.22 0.24
CA ILE A 183 2.62 -3.84 0.11
C ILE A 183 1.65 -3.73 -1.05
N VAL A 184 0.50 -3.11 -0.81
CA VAL A 184 -0.47 -2.77 -1.85
C VAL A 184 -0.74 -1.29 -1.79
N MET A 185 -0.52 -0.57 -2.87
CA MET A 185 -0.76 0.86 -2.89
C MET A 185 -1.56 1.30 -4.12
N ALA A 186 -2.42 2.28 -3.94
CA ALA A 186 -2.99 3.05 -5.03
C ALA A 186 -2.18 4.32 -5.22
N SER A 187 -1.78 4.64 -6.43
CA SER A 187 -1.15 5.92 -6.75
C SER A 187 -1.39 6.34 -8.19
N HIS A 188 -1.47 7.64 -8.39
CA HIS A 188 -1.50 8.29 -9.70
C HIS A 188 -0.10 8.69 -10.19
N SER A 189 0.90 8.66 -9.31
CA SER A 189 2.27 9.07 -9.63
C SER A 189 2.93 8.10 -10.61
N ASP A 190 3.65 8.66 -11.57
CA ASP A 190 4.49 7.86 -12.47
C ASP A 190 5.74 7.32 -11.75
N CYS A 191 6.24 8.03 -10.72
CA CYS A 191 7.34 7.58 -9.89
C CYS A 191 7.02 6.24 -9.19
N ALA A 192 5.76 6.03 -8.75
CA ALA A 192 5.33 4.78 -8.12
C ALA A 192 5.60 3.53 -8.98
N ILE A 193 5.60 3.66 -10.31
CA ILE A 193 5.83 2.53 -11.24
C ILE A 193 7.25 1.97 -11.09
N GLU A 194 8.22 2.84 -10.80
CA GLU A 194 9.63 2.43 -10.71
C GLU A 194 9.90 1.54 -9.49
N TYR A 195 9.09 1.69 -8.44
CA TYR A 195 9.21 0.95 -7.19
C TYR A 195 8.30 -0.28 -7.13
N ALA A 196 7.26 -0.35 -7.99
CA ALA A 196 6.32 -1.46 -7.99
C ALA A 196 6.91 -2.71 -8.66
N ASP A 197 6.66 -3.87 -8.07
CA ASP A 197 6.99 -5.16 -8.65
C ASP A 197 5.90 -5.62 -9.64
N ILE A 198 4.62 -5.27 -9.34
CA ILE A 198 3.47 -5.52 -10.21
C ILE A 198 2.60 -4.26 -10.26
N THR A 199 2.11 -3.93 -11.46
CA THR A 199 1.15 -2.84 -11.65
C THR A 199 -0.14 -3.37 -12.25
N TYR A 200 -1.26 -3.03 -11.63
CA TYR A 200 -2.60 -3.26 -12.16
C TYR A 200 -3.24 -1.95 -12.61
N MET A 201 -3.75 -1.94 -13.84
CA MET A 201 -4.57 -0.85 -14.36
C MET A 201 -6.05 -1.18 -14.16
N ILE A 202 -6.80 -0.25 -13.57
CA ILE A 202 -8.24 -0.36 -13.36
C ILE A 202 -8.93 0.64 -14.28
N GLU A 203 -9.63 0.14 -15.30
CA GLU A 203 -10.32 0.95 -16.28
C GLU A 203 -11.57 0.22 -16.78
N ASP A 204 -12.66 0.97 -16.97
CA ASP A 204 -13.94 0.48 -17.53
C ASP A 204 -14.48 -0.81 -16.88
N GLY A 205 -14.32 -0.93 -15.55
CA GLY A 205 -14.81 -2.08 -14.78
C GLY A 205 -13.94 -3.31 -14.84
N MET A 206 -12.77 -3.23 -15.46
CA MET A 206 -11.81 -4.34 -15.62
C MET A 206 -10.50 -4.06 -14.91
N ILE A 207 -9.79 -5.13 -14.56
CA ILE A 207 -8.41 -5.09 -14.06
C ILE A 207 -7.51 -5.76 -15.09
N SER A 208 -6.48 -5.05 -15.53
CA SER A 208 -5.42 -5.60 -16.37
C SER A 208 -4.07 -5.50 -15.66
N SER A 209 -3.24 -6.53 -15.72
CA SER A 209 -1.89 -6.51 -15.18
C SER A 209 -0.89 -6.13 -16.27
N SER A 210 0.06 -5.27 -15.92
CA SER A 210 1.32 -5.18 -16.65
C SER A 210 2.33 -6.02 -15.86
N ASP A 211 2.45 -7.29 -16.22
CA ASP A 211 3.49 -8.15 -15.67
C ASP A 211 4.84 -7.65 -16.15
N PHE A 212 5.60 -7.04 -15.25
CA PHE A 212 7.04 -6.95 -15.44
C PHE A 212 7.61 -8.34 -15.13
N LEU A 213 7.47 -9.25 -16.10
CA LEU A 213 8.10 -10.56 -16.04
C LEU A 213 9.62 -10.35 -15.97
N PHE A 214 10.19 -10.60 -14.79
CA PHE A 214 11.55 -11.09 -14.72
C PHE A 214 11.54 -12.50 -15.31
N SER A 215 11.53 -12.62 -16.64
CA SER A 215 11.95 -13.83 -17.28
C SER A 215 13.48 -13.88 -17.10
N GLU A 216 13.96 -14.72 -16.21
CA GLU A 216 15.30 -15.24 -16.32
C GLU A 216 15.37 -15.98 -17.65
N ASP A 217 15.76 -15.24 -18.68
CA ASP A 217 16.06 -15.83 -19.98
C ASP A 217 17.38 -16.57 -19.84
N GLN A 218 17.31 -17.92 -19.85
CA GLN A 218 18.48 -18.80 -19.84
C GLN A 218 19.27 -18.73 -21.17
N SER A 219 19.03 -17.74 -22.01
CA SER A 219 19.82 -17.47 -23.22
C SER A 219 20.63 -16.19 -23.02
N GLY A 220 21.93 -16.38 -22.80
CA GLY A 220 22.91 -15.36 -22.45
C GLY A 220 23.22 -14.28 -23.50
N GLU A 221 22.21 -13.56 -24.02
CA GLU A 221 22.40 -12.36 -24.83
C GLU A 221 21.59 -11.22 -24.23
N GLY A 222 22.29 -10.40 -23.44
CA GLY A 222 21.74 -9.25 -22.78
C GLY A 222 21.27 -8.15 -23.71
N GLN A 223 19.96 -7.92 -23.76
CA GLN A 223 19.41 -6.63 -24.15
C GLN A 223 18.67 -6.01 -22.96
N PRO A 224 18.83 -4.70 -22.71
CA PRO A 224 18.48 -4.13 -21.42
C PRO A 224 16.97 -3.97 -21.25
N LEU A 225 16.50 -4.32 -20.05
CA LEU A 225 15.16 -4.09 -19.47
C LEU A 225 14.60 -2.66 -19.69
N LEU A 226 15.42 -1.71 -20.10
CA LEU A 226 15.06 -0.32 -20.39
C LEU A 226 14.02 -0.18 -21.50
N LEU A 227 13.99 -1.08 -22.48
CA LEU A 227 13.11 -0.98 -23.65
C LEU A 227 11.64 -1.33 -23.32
N ILE A 228 11.39 -2.20 -22.37
CA ILE A 228 10.01 -2.58 -21.97
C ILE A 228 9.41 -1.49 -21.08
N LYS A 229 10.18 -0.92 -20.12
CA LYS A 229 9.77 0.26 -19.34
C LYS A 229 9.45 1.46 -20.26
N ILE A 230 10.24 1.71 -21.28
CA ILE A 230 10.04 2.79 -22.26
C ILE A 230 8.77 2.58 -23.11
N SER A 231 8.43 1.35 -23.46
CA SER A 231 7.23 1.02 -24.24
C SER A 231 5.94 1.30 -23.45
N VAL A 232 5.89 0.97 -22.17
CA VAL A 232 4.74 1.25 -21.27
C VAL A 232 4.65 2.74 -20.96
N LEU A 233 5.76 3.42 -20.67
CA LEU A 233 5.79 4.89 -20.49
C LEU A 233 5.35 5.64 -21.76
N ASN A 234 5.71 5.17 -22.94
CA ASN A 234 5.30 5.78 -24.21
C ASN A 234 3.83 5.50 -24.56
N MET A 235 3.27 4.39 -24.08
CA MET A 235 1.86 4.07 -24.21
C MET A 235 0.99 4.96 -23.30
N LEU A 236 1.46 5.21 -22.08
CA LEU A 236 0.78 6.10 -21.12
C LEU A 236 0.88 7.60 -21.49
N LYS A 237 1.88 8.02 -22.26
CA LYS A 237 2.00 9.40 -22.79
C LYS A 237 1.12 9.70 -24.00
N ARG A 238 0.41 8.71 -24.54
CA ARG A 238 -0.49 8.86 -25.69
C ARG A 238 -1.97 8.87 -25.32
N ILE A 239 -2.29 8.79 -24.01
CA ILE A 239 -3.61 8.97 -23.42
C ILE A 239 -3.63 10.28 -22.65
#